data_86d7659386eb55333ad48c3b9d98cd98
#
_entry.id   86d7659386eb55333ad48c3b9d98cd98
#
_cell.length_a   1.000
_cell.length_b   1.000
_cell.length_c   1.000
_cell.angle_alpha   90.00
_cell.angle_beta   90.00
_cell.angle_gamma   90.00
#
_symmetry.space_group_name_H-M   'P 1'
#
loop_
_entity.id
_entity.type
_entity.pdbx_description
1 polymer ?
#
loop_
_entity_poly.entity_id
_entity_poly.type
_entity_poly.pdbx_seq_one_letter_code
_entity_poly.pdbx_strand_id
1 'polypeptide(L)'
;SYANDVVPILEQRCVTCHQEGGIAPFAMNSHQMIQGWSPMIRETLITKRMPPGQIDQEYANVFHDVNYITTEETQKVVHWIDGGSLNNDSVDPLAELRTQPVKWLNGEPDIIVAIPEQQIPATGVQDYRNLQIPLNLEEDIWVKAVEFEAGDTTVLHHIIAFSYGPD
;
A
#
# COMPACT_ATOMS: atom_id res chain seq x y z
N SER A 1 6.90 22.94 -6.36
CA SER A 1 8.17 22.23 -6.62
C SER A 1 7.97 20.74 -6.45
N TYR A 2 8.84 19.93 -7.07
CA TYR A 2 8.78 18.47 -6.93
C TYR A 2 8.99 18.03 -5.47
N ALA A 3 10.12 18.41 -4.89
CA ALA A 3 10.50 17.94 -3.55
C ALA A 3 9.54 18.40 -2.43
N ASN A 4 9.05 19.65 -2.48
CA ASN A 4 8.27 20.19 -1.37
C ASN A 4 6.75 20.03 -1.53
N ASP A 5 6.25 19.89 -2.77
CA ASP A 5 4.81 19.89 -3.01
C ASP A 5 4.30 18.52 -3.52
N VAL A 6 5.12 17.81 -4.31
CA VAL A 6 4.70 16.55 -4.95
C VAL A 6 5.15 15.34 -4.16
N VAL A 7 6.43 15.27 -3.78
CA VAL A 7 6.99 14.13 -3.04
C VAL A 7 6.20 13.80 -1.77
N PRO A 8 5.82 14.75 -0.90
CA PRO A 8 5.04 14.45 0.29
C PRO A 8 3.67 13.82 -0.01
N ILE A 9 3.05 14.22 -1.13
CA ILE A 9 1.78 13.62 -1.57
C ILE A 9 2.01 12.18 -2.05
N LEU A 10 3.03 11.97 -2.90
CA LEU A 10 3.36 10.63 -3.39
C LEU A 10 3.71 9.68 -2.24
N GLU A 11 4.52 10.14 -1.29
CA GLU A 11 4.93 9.38 -0.12
C GLU A 11 3.73 8.95 0.72
N GLN A 12 2.84 9.89 1.01
CA GLN A 12 1.68 9.63 1.86
C GLN A 12 0.59 8.82 1.17
N ARG A 13 0.36 9.02 -0.14
CA ARG A 13 -0.81 8.48 -0.85
C ARG A 13 -0.50 7.30 -1.76
N CYS A 14 0.75 7.15 -2.21
CA CYS A 14 1.09 6.25 -3.30
C CYS A 14 2.15 5.22 -2.91
N VAL A 15 3.26 5.66 -2.28
CA VAL A 15 4.44 4.83 -2.03
C VAL A 15 4.12 3.59 -1.18
N THR A 16 3.15 3.64 -0.28
CA THR A 16 2.74 2.48 0.53
C THR A 16 2.45 1.24 -0.33
N CYS A 17 1.82 1.42 -1.49
CA CYS A 17 1.56 0.34 -2.44
C CYS A 17 2.61 0.29 -3.56
N HIS A 18 3.09 1.47 -4.02
CA HIS A 18 4.07 1.64 -5.08
C HIS A 18 5.52 1.65 -4.55
N GLN A 19 5.87 0.68 -3.73
CA GLN A 19 7.23 0.44 -3.25
C GLN A 19 7.82 -0.80 -3.92
N GLU A 20 9.14 -0.97 -3.81
CA GLU A 20 9.80 -2.16 -4.32
C GLU A 20 9.31 -3.42 -3.59
N GLY A 21 8.89 -4.44 -4.36
CA GLY A 21 8.23 -5.63 -3.81
C GLY A 21 6.79 -5.40 -3.31
N GLY A 22 6.21 -4.22 -3.52
CA GLY A 22 4.82 -3.92 -3.21
C GLY A 22 3.83 -4.49 -4.24
N ILE A 23 2.53 -4.34 -3.95
CA ILE A 23 1.45 -4.86 -4.82
C ILE A 23 1.28 -4.08 -6.13
N ALA A 24 1.75 -2.84 -6.20
CA ALA A 24 1.60 -2.01 -7.38
C ALA A 24 2.55 -2.44 -8.51
N PRO A 25 2.19 -2.22 -9.79
CA PRO A 25 2.95 -2.73 -10.94
C PRO A 25 4.31 -2.07 -11.14
N PHE A 26 4.59 -0.98 -10.45
CA PHE A 26 5.89 -0.28 -10.48
C PHE A 26 6.14 0.43 -9.15
N ALA A 27 7.41 0.59 -8.79
CA ALA A 27 7.80 1.31 -7.59
C ALA A 27 7.98 2.81 -7.90
N MET A 28 7.46 3.68 -7.02
CA MET A 28 7.66 5.13 -7.04
C MET A 28 8.91 5.49 -6.22
N ASN A 29 10.07 4.98 -6.60
CA ASN A 29 11.33 5.08 -5.87
C ASN A 29 12.32 6.09 -6.45
N SER A 30 11.93 6.86 -7.47
CA SER A 30 12.75 7.92 -8.04
C SER A 30 11.94 8.86 -8.92
N HIS A 31 12.42 10.09 -9.06
CA HIS A 31 11.85 11.07 -9.98
C HIS A 31 11.75 10.52 -11.41
N GLN A 32 12.79 9.83 -11.89
CA GLN A 32 12.80 9.27 -13.25
C GLN A 32 11.66 8.27 -13.48
N MET A 33 11.37 7.43 -12.48
CA MET A 33 10.23 6.50 -12.55
C MET A 33 8.90 7.27 -12.60
N ILE A 34 8.71 8.26 -11.73
CA ILE A 34 7.50 9.08 -11.72
C ILE A 34 7.33 9.84 -13.05
N GLN A 35 8.40 10.42 -13.56
CA GLN A 35 8.37 11.12 -14.84
C GLN A 35 8.00 10.19 -15.99
N GLY A 36 8.55 8.98 -16.02
CA GLY A 36 8.22 7.97 -17.04
C GLY A 36 6.76 7.54 -17.01
N TRP A 37 6.17 7.45 -15.82
CA TRP A 37 4.78 7.07 -15.61
C TRP A 37 3.82 8.24 -15.53
N SER A 38 4.29 9.48 -15.64
CA SER A 38 3.47 10.69 -15.41
C SER A 38 2.19 10.77 -16.24
N PRO A 39 2.13 10.36 -17.54
CA PRO A 39 0.88 10.37 -18.28
C PRO A 39 -0.16 9.42 -17.69
N MET A 40 0.26 8.24 -17.24
CA MET A 40 -0.62 7.25 -16.60
C MET A 40 -1.06 7.72 -15.21
N ILE A 41 -0.13 8.26 -14.42
CA ILE A 41 -0.42 8.84 -13.09
C ILE A 41 -1.48 9.94 -13.24
N ARG A 42 -1.29 10.87 -14.18
CA ARG A 42 -2.25 11.93 -14.47
C ARG A 42 -3.64 11.38 -14.78
N GLU A 43 -3.70 10.44 -15.70
CA GLU A 43 -4.96 9.83 -16.13
C GLU A 43 -5.66 9.12 -14.98
N THR A 44 -4.95 8.32 -14.18
CA THR A 44 -5.54 7.59 -13.06
C THR A 44 -6.01 8.49 -11.93
N LEU A 45 -5.34 9.62 -11.69
CA LEU A 45 -5.77 10.62 -10.72
C LEU A 45 -7.04 11.35 -11.17
N ILE A 46 -7.11 11.79 -12.43
CA ILE A 46 -8.28 12.50 -12.98
C ILE A 46 -9.51 11.59 -13.03
N THR A 47 -9.31 10.33 -13.39
CA THR A 47 -10.39 9.33 -13.44
C THR A 47 -10.71 8.71 -12.07
N LYS A 48 -10.02 9.13 -11.01
CA LYS A 48 -10.19 8.64 -9.64
C LYS A 48 -10.00 7.12 -9.50
N ARG A 49 -9.15 6.52 -10.34
CA ARG A 49 -8.77 5.10 -10.22
C ARG A 49 -7.66 4.87 -9.20
N MET A 50 -6.87 5.90 -8.91
CA MET A 50 -5.82 5.89 -7.90
C MET A 50 -5.93 7.08 -6.94
N PRO A 51 -5.68 6.88 -5.65
CA PRO A 51 -5.52 5.60 -4.93
C PRO A 51 -6.78 4.74 -5.03
N PRO A 52 -6.68 3.40 -4.96
CA PRO A 52 -7.87 2.54 -4.97
C PRO A 52 -8.70 2.73 -3.69
N GLY A 53 -10.03 2.51 -3.78
CA GLY A 53 -10.91 2.59 -2.62
C GLY A 53 -11.15 4.01 -2.10
N GLN A 54 -11.08 5.02 -2.96
CA GLN A 54 -11.33 6.41 -2.57
C GLN A 54 -12.72 6.59 -1.95
N ILE A 55 -12.74 7.33 -0.86
CA ILE A 55 -13.95 7.74 -0.14
C ILE A 55 -14.23 9.20 -0.46
N ASP A 56 -15.51 9.59 -0.47
CA ASP A 56 -15.89 10.98 -0.55
C ASP A 56 -15.28 11.75 0.64
N GLN A 57 -14.66 12.90 0.36
CA GLN A 57 -13.98 13.71 1.37
C GLN A 57 -14.90 14.13 2.52
N GLU A 58 -16.20 14.29 2.27
CA GLU A 58 -17.18 14.61 3.29
C GLU A 58 -17.24 13.54 4.40
N TYR A 59 -17.00 12.27 4.03
CA TYR A 59 -17.06 11.14 4.95
C TYR A 59 -15.68 10.65 5.43
N ALA A 60 -14.60 11.25 4.97
CA ALA A 60 -13.25 10.80 5.30
C ALA A 60 -12.95 10.78 6.80
N ASN A 61 -13.55 11.70 7.57
CA ASN A 61 -13.37 11.78 9.03
C ASN A 61 -14.11 10.67 9.81
N VAL A 62 -14.98 9.91 9.16
CA VAL A 62 -15.74 8.81 9.78
C VAL A 62 -14.93 7.52 9.82
N PHE A 63 -13.90 7.42 8.99
CA PHE A 63 -13.09 6.22 8.84
C PHE A 63 -11.67 6.45 9.38
N HIS A 64 -11.09 5.41 9.98
CA HIS A 64 -9.67 5.38 10.33
C HIS A 64 -8.85 4.88 9.12
N ASP A 65 -7.63 5.36 9.01
CA ASP A 65 -6.62 4.89 8.05
C ASP A 65 -7.04 4.90 6.56
N VAL A 66 -7.86 5.89 6.19
CA VAL A 66 -8.33 6.03 4.82
C VAL A 66 -7.25 6.64 3.94
N ASN A 67 -6.83 5.91 2.93
CA ASN A 67 -5.93 6.44 1.92
C ASN A 67 -6.74 7.10 0.79
N TYR A 68 -7.09 8.36 0.95
CA TYR A 68 -7.69 9.18 -0.11
C TYR A 68 -6.80 10.34 -0.49
N ILE A 69 -6.87 10.77 -1.75
CA ILE A 69 -6.19 11.97 -2.22
C ILE A 69 -7.19 13.13 -2.29
N THR A 70 -6.83 14.27 -1.74
CA THR A 70 -7.69 15.45 -1.79
C THR A 70 -7.72 16.06 -3.18
N THR A 71 -8.72 16.89 -3.45
CA THR A 71 -8.79 17.65 -4.71
C THR A 71 -7.58 18.55 -4.89
N GLU A 72 -7.11 19.19 -3.80
CA GLU A 72 -5.94 20.05 -3.84
C GLU A 72 -4.65 19.26 -4.14
N GLU A 73 -4.45 18.12 -3.49
CA GLU A 73 -3.31 17.22 -3.75
C GLU A 73 -3.33 16.74 -5.20
N THR A 74 -4.49 16.32 -5.70
CA THR A 74 -4.67 15.92 -7.10
C THR A 74 -4.29 17.05 -8.06
N GLN A 75 -4.76 18.26 -7.80
CA GLN A 75 -4.45 19.43 -8.62
C GLN A 75 -2.95 19.74 -8.61
N LYS A 76 -2.28 19.66 -7.47
CA LYS A 76 -0.83 19.89 -7.36
C LYS A 76 -0.04 18.89 -8.22
N VAL A 77 -0.35 17.60 -8.09
CA VAL A 77 0.34 16.54 -8.86
C VAL A 77 0.07 16.69 -10.35
N VAL A 78 -1.20 16.87 -10.75
CA VAL A 78 -1.58 17.05 -12.15
C VAL A 78 -0.94 18.29 -12.75
N HIS A 79 -0.96 19.42 -12.05
CA HIS A 79 -0.31 20.66 -12.53
C HIS A 79 1.20 20.49 -12.71
N TRP A 80 1.87 19.80 -11.78
CA TRP A 80 3.29 19.49 -11.91
C TRP A 80 3.57 18.60 -13.14
N ILE A 81 2.72 17.59 -13.39
CA ILE A 81 2.83 16.72 -14.56
C ILE A 81 2.64 17.54 -15.85
N ASP A 82 1.61 18.38 -15.90
CA ASP A 82 1.30 19.23 -17.05
C ASP A 82 2.43 20.26 -17.31
N GLY A 83 3.18 20.62 -16.27
CA GLY A 83 4.41 21.45 -16.34
C GLY A 83 5.66 20.69 -16.79
N GLY A 84 5.55 19.40 -17.16
CA GLY A 84 6.67 18.61 -17.68
C GLY A 84 7.35 17.73 -16.64
N SER A 85 6.76 17.55 -15.47
CA SER A 85 7.28 16.68 -14.41
C SER A 85 8.74 16.99 -14.03
N LEU A 86 9.09 18.25 -13.88
CA LEU A 86 10.47 18.67 -13.66
C LEU A 86 10.89 18.47 -12.19
N ASN A 87 12.11 17.98 -12.00
CA ASN A 87 12.83 18.07 -10.73
C ASN A 87 13.93 19.13 -10.89
N ASN A 88 13.78 20.26 -10.21
CA ASN A 88 14.76 21.34 -10.24
C ASN A 88 15.74 21.26 -9.05
N ASP A 89 15.59 20.26 -8.20
CA ASP A 89 16.45 20.04 -7.05
C ASP A 89 17.64 19.14 -7.41
N SER A 90 18.76 19.34 -6.73
CA SER A 90 19.98 18.54 -6.95
C SER A 90 19.89 17.11 -6.39
N VAL A 91 18.89 16.86 -5.56
CA VAL A 91 18.66 15.59 -4.87
C VAL A 91 17.25 15.11 -5.20
N ASP A 92 17.09 13.81 -5.33
CA ASP A 92 15.78 13.19 -5.49
C ASP A 92 15.33 12.60 -4.14
N PRO A 93 14.38 13.25 -3.44
CA PRO A 93 13.94 12.77 -2.14
C PRO A 93 13.34 11.36 -2.19
N LEU A 94 12.67 10.98 -3.28
CA LEU A 94 12.13 9.62 -3.43
C LEU A 94 13.22 8.56 -3.50
N ALA A 95 14.37 8.87 -4.10
CA ALA A 95 15.50 7.95 -4.15
C ALA A 95 16.17 7.77 -2.78
N GLU A 96 16.00 8.73 -1.89
CA GLU A 96 16.52 8.67 -0.51
C GLU A 96 15.54 7.99 0.46
N LEU A 97 14.25 7.90 0.08
CA LEU A 97 13.25 7.15 0.84
C LEU A 97 13.58 5.66 0.80
N ARG A 98 14.49 5.24 1.66
CA ARG A 98 14.67 3.83 1.95
C ARG A 98 13.52 3.40 2.87
N THR A 99 12.43 2.94 2.30
CA THR A 99 11.48 2.11 3.03
C THR A 99 12.21 0.83 3.42
N GLN A 100 12.88 0.86 4.60
CA GLN A 100 13.25 -0.39 5.25
C GLN A 100 11.91 -1.03 5.62
N PRO A 101 11.56 -2.18 5.06
CA PRO A 101 10.37 -2.87 5.51
C PRO A 101 10.57 -3.16 7.00
N VAL A 102 9.84 -2.44 7.84
CA VAL A 102 9.73 -2.82 9.25
C VAL A 102 9.00 -4.14 9.21
N LYS A 103 9.69 -5.23 9.53
CA LYS A 103 9.14 -6.58 9.44
C LYS A 103 7.87 -6.71 10.26
N TRP A 104 7.87 -6.13 11.45
CA TRP A 104 6.72 -6.13 12.36
C TRP A 104 6.49 -4.72 12.92
N LEU A 105 5.32 -4.15 12.67
CA LEU A 105 4.96 -2.79 13.11
C LEU A 105 4.83 -2.66 14.63
N ASN A 106 4.42 -3.75 15.30
CA ASN A 106 4.22 -3.80 16.75
C ASN A 106 5.38 -4.46 17.51
N GLY A 107 6.54 -4.64 16.87
CA GLY A 107 7.70 -5.33 17.43
C GLY A 107 7.68 -6.84 17.15
N GLU A 108 8.64 -7.59 17.68
CA GLU A 108 8.70 -9.04 17.50
C GLU A 108 7.42 -9.71 18.04
N PRO A 109 6.77 -10.58 17.26
CA PRO A 109 5.54 -11.26 17.67
C PRO A 109 5.81 -12.35 18.71
N ASP A 110 4.92 -12.50 19.67
CA ASP A 110 4.96 -13.59 20.65
C ASP A 110 4.59 -14.93 20.00
N ILE A 111 3.72 -14.91 18.99
CA ILE A 111 3.25 -16.11 18.28
C ILE A 111 3.29 -15.86 16.78
N ILE A 112 3.92 -16.76 16.04
CA ILE A 112 3.91 -16.77 14.58
C ILE A 112 3.11 -17.98 14.11
N VAL A 113 2.04 -17.73 13.36
CA VAL A 113 1.18 -18.75 12.78
C VAL A 113 1.52 -18.89 11.30
N ALA A 114 2.17 -20.00 10.94
CA ALA A 114 2.52 -20.27 9.55
C ALA A 114 1.28 -20.68 8.73
N ILE A 115 0.99 -19.92 7.69
CA ILE A 115 -0.04 -20.24 6.71
C ILE A 115 0.59 -21.15 5.63
N PRO A 116 -0.02 -22.29 5.29
CA PRO A 116 0.50 -23.19 4.24
C PRO A 116 0.62 -22.47 2.89
N GLU A 117 1.69 -22.76 2.17
CA GLU A 117 1.92 -22.23 0.83
C GLU A 117 0.74 -22.50 -0.10
N GLN A 118 0.35 -21.48 -0.87
CA GLN A 118 -0.75 -21.54 -1.82
C GLN A 118 -0.25 -21.29 -3.23
N GLN A 119 -0.52 -22.24 -4.15
CA GLN A 119 -0.20 -22.06 -5.56
C GLN A 119 -1.23 -21.12 -6.21
N ILE A 120 -0.77 -20.02 -6.79
CA ILE A 120 -1.60 -19.06 -7.51
C ILE A 120 -1.31 -19.18 -9.00
N PRO A 121 -2.30 -19.53 -9.84
CA PRO A 121 -2.11 -19.59 -11.28
C PRO A 121 -1.90 -18.20 -11.87
N ALA A 122 -1.09 -18.13 -12.93
CA ALA A 122 -0.76 -16.87 -13.60
C ALA A 122 -1.96 -16.18 -14.28
N THR A 123 -3.04 -16.90 -14.53
CA THR A 123 -4.25 -16.40 -15.21
C THR A 123 -5.50 -17.00 -14.62
N GLY A 124 -6.62 -16.31 -14.80
CA GLY A 124 -7.93 -16.76 -14.34
C GLY A 124 -8.40 -16.04 -13.09
N VAL A 125 -9.58 -16.42 -12.61
CA VAL A 125 -10.15 -15.93 -11.36
C VAL A 125 -9.80 -16.90 -10.24
N GLN A 126 -9.35 -16.39 -9.13
CA GLN A 126 -9.14 -17.16 -7.91
C GLN A 126 -10.25 -16.86 -6.91
N ASP A 127 -10.96 -17.90 -6.52
CA ASP A 127 -11.93 -17.81 -5.43
C ASP A 127 -11.23 -17.69 -4.07
N TYR A 128 -11.97 -17.24 -3.05
CA TYR A 128 -11.50 -17.22 -1.69
C TYR A 128 -11.06 -18.60 -1.22
N ARG A 129 -9.93 -18.66 -0.55
CA ARG A 129 -9.41 -19.87 0.09
C ARG A 129 -9.58 -19.74 1.59
N ASN A 130 -10.41 -20.60 2.15
CA ASN A 130 -10.64 -20.66 3.58
C ASN A 130 -9.68 -21.68 4.18
N LEU A 131 -8.79 -21.24 5.03
CA LEU A 131 -7.80 -22.06 5.72
C LEU A 131 -8.10 -22.04 7.22
N GLN A 132 -8.19 -23.22 7.83
CA GLN A 132 -8.30 -23.34 9.28
C GLN A 132 -6.94 -23.76 9.83
N ILE A 133 -6.41 -22.96 10.75
CA ILE A 133 -5.08 -23.19 11.32
C ILE A 133 -5.23 -23.25 12.83
N PRO A 134 -4.94 -24.40 13.47
CA PRO A 134 -5.01 -24.53 14.91
C PRO A 134 -3.91 -23.69 15.58
N LEU A 135 -4.27 -22.87 16.54
CA LEU A 135 -3.33 -22.08 17.32
C LEU A 135 -2.68 -22.89 18.46
N ASN A 136 -3.31 -24.01 18.87
CA ASN A 136 -2.83 -24.91 19.93
C ASN A 136 -2.50 -24.15 21.25
N LEU A 137 -3.37 -23.21 21.63
CA LEU A 137 -3.21 -22.48 22.86
C LEU A 137 -3.59 -23.36 24.05
N GLU A 138 -2.76 -23.38 25.09
CA GLU A 138 -3.01 -24.15 26.32
C GLU A 138 -3.91 -23.39 27.31
N GLU A 139 -4.01 -22.06 27.17
CA GLU A 139 -4.80 -21.17 28.01
C GLU A 139 -5.35 -19.99 27.23
N ASP A 140 -6.31 -19.29 27.79
CA ASP A 140 -6.85 -18.05 27.22
C ASP A 140 -5.78 -16.96 27.22
N ILE A 141 -5.62 -16.26 26.08
CA ILE A 141 -4.70 -15.17 25.94
C ILE A 141 -5.40 -13.89 25.49
N TRP A 142 -4.84 -12.75 25.85
CA TRP A 142 -5.24 -11.46 25.32
C TRP A 142 -4.40 -11.12 24.08
N VAL A 143 -5.08 -10.87 22.96
CA VAL A 143 -4.43 -10.44 21.71
C VAL A 143 -4.39 -8.92 21.68
N LYS A 144 -3.17 -8.35 21.63
CA LYS A 144 -2.95 -6.90 21.51
C LYS A 144 -2.94 -6.45 20.07
N ALA A 145 -2.32 -7.23 19.21
CA ALA A 145 -2.16 -6.92 17.78
C ALA A 145 -2.11 -8.21 16.96
N VAL A 146 -2.52 -8.10 15.71
CA VAL A 146 -2.39 -9.17 14.70
C VAL A 146 -1.81 -8.50 13.46
N GLU A 147 -0.75 -9.08 12.91
CA GLU A 147 -0.13 -8.63 11.66
C GLU A 147 -0.04 -9.79 10.69
N PHE A 148 -0.05 -9.48 9.40
CA PHE A 148 0.08 -10.45 8.34
C PHE A 148 1.30 -10.13 7.49
N GLU A 149 2.17 -11.13 7.31
CA GLU A 149 3.27 -11.07 6.36
C GLU A 149 2.92 -11.93 5.15
N ALA A 150 2.83 -11.32 3.97
CA ALA A 150 2.60 -12.04 2.73
C ALA A 150 3.92 -12.60 2.21
N GLY A 151 3.93 -13.88 1.80
CA GLY A 151 5.09 -14.46 1.12
C GLY A 151 5.38 -13.81 -0.24
N ASP A 152 4.31 -13.45 -0.95
CA ASP A 152 4.38 -12.68 -2.20
C ASP A 152 3.30 -11.60 -2.19
N THR A 153 3.72 -10.36 -1.97
CA THR A 153 2.84 -9.18 -1.91
C THR A 153 2.24 -8.82 -3.26
N THR A 154 2.80 -9.31 -4.37
CA THR A 154 2.32 -8.99 -5.73
C THR A 154 1.04 -9.71 -6.10
N VAL A 155 0.71 -10.80 -5.39
CA VAL A 155 -0.47 -11.63 -5.67
C VAL A 155 -1.50 -11.64 -4.54
N LEU A 156 -1.15 -11.13 -3.36
CA LEU A 156 -2.07 -11.06 -2.23
C LEU A 156 -2.81 -9.73 -2.21
N HIS A 157 -4.12 -9.75 -2.50
CA HIS A 157 -4.95 -8.55 -2.49
C HIS A 157 -5.45 -8.21 -1.07
N HIS A 158 -5.97 -9.20 -0.33
CA HIS A 158 -6.39 -9.03 1.06
C HIS A 158 -6.45 -10.36 1.81
N ILE A 159 -6.39 -10.28 3.14
CA ILE A 159 -6.63 -11.37 4.08
C ILE A 159 -7.77 -10.97 5.00
N ILE A 160 -8.66 -11.91 5.29
CA ILE A 160 -9.68 -11.76 6.33
C ILE A 160 -9.44 -12.88 7.34
N ALA A 161 -9.23 -12.53 8.59
CA ALA A 161 -9.03 -13.49 9.66
C ALA A 161 -10.22 -13.52 10.61
N PHE A 162 -10.59 -14.72 11.01
CA PHE A 162 -11.60 -14.96 12.03
C PHE A 162 -10.99 -15.84 13.12
N SER A 163 -11.34 -15.58 14.36
CA SER A 163 -11.04 -16.48 15.48
C SER A 163 -12.30 -17.26 15.86
N TYR A 164 -12.12 -18.53 16.10
CA TYR A 164 -13.17 -19.43 16.59
C TYR A 164 -12.73 -19.96 17.97
N GLY A 165 -13.69 -20.13 18.86
CA GLY A 165 -13.45 -20.81 20.12
C GLY A 165 -13.18 -22.32 19.92
N PRO A 166 -12.73 -23.02 20.96
CA PRO A 166 -12.67 -24.47 20.95
C PRO A 166 -14.09 -25.03 20.76
N ASP A 167 -14.22 -26.04 19.89
CA ASP A 167 -15.46 -26.81 19.69
C ASP A 167 -15.88 -27.58 20.96
#